data_b2a6a366fd265f3abccf6ed7ac44dc96
#
_entry.id   b2a6a366fd265f3abccf6ed7ac44dc96
#
_cell.length_a   1.000
_cell.length_b   1.000
_cell.length_c   1.000
_cell.angle_alpha   90.00
_cell.angle_beta   90.00
_cell.angle_gamma   90.00
#
_symmetry.space_group_name_H-M   'P 1'
#
loop_
_entity.id
_entity.type
_entity.pdbx_description
1 polymer ?
#
loop_
_entity_poly.entity_id
_entity_poly.type
_entity_poly.pdbx_seq_one_letter_code
_entity_poly.pdbx_strand_id
1 'polypeptide(L)'
;MTDEARILGELLLKHKLIVASAESCTGGNIAHLITEVAGSSAYFKGSVVSYCDEIKHKVLGVKQETLDEHTAVSSQTAEEMADGVKRLMGADIAVSTTGIAGPGGATEEQPVGTVWIGVSSGNGTWAQKFLFNGNREEIISQASVMALRLVINEINEIYG
;
A
#
# COMPACT_ATOMS: atom_id res chain seq x y z
N MET A 1 7.66 15.00 8.83
CA MET A 1 7.64 14.65 7.39
C MET A 1 8.85 13.77 7.07
N THR A 2 8.59 12.62 6.44
CA THR A 2 9.68 11.73 6.02
C THR A 2 10.30 12.22 4.72
N ASP A 3 11.57 11.86 4.48
CA ASP A 3 12.22 12.15 3.20
C ASP A 3 11.49 11.46 2.04
N GLU A 4 11.05 10.24 2.26
CA GLU A 4 10.32 9.46 1.25
C GLU A 4 9.03 10.16 0.83
N ALA A 5 8.27 10.71 1.77
CA ALA A 5 7.04 11.44 1.45
C ALA A 5 7.33 12.71 0.64
N ARG A 6 8.39 13.43 0.99
CA ARG A 6 8.83 14.62 0.26
C ARG A 6 9.29 14.27 -1.16
N ILE A 7 10.16 13.27 -1.30
CA ILE A 7 10.66 12.82 -2.60
C ILE A 7 9.52 12.33 -3.49
N LEU A 8 8.60 11.53 -2.92
CA LEU A 8 7.43 11.05 -3.65
C LEU A 8 6.59 12.23 -4.17
N GLY A 9 6.32 13.20 -3.32
CA GLY A 9 5.55 14.40 -3.72
C GLY A 9 6.21 15.15 -4.88
N GLU A 10 7.53 15.34 -4.83
CA GLU A 10 8.28 15.99 -5.89
C GLU A 10 8.17 15.24 -7.22
N LEU A 11 8.29 13.91 -7.19
CA LEU A 11 8.17 13.06 -8.38
C LEU A 11 6.75 13.07 -8.95
N LEU A 12 5.74 12.99 -8.10
CA LEU A 12 4.34 13.02 -8.53
C LEU A 12 3.99 14.36 -9.18
N LEU A 13 4.46 15.46 -8.63
CA LEU A 13 4.27 16.79 -9.22
C LEU A 13 5.00 16.90 -10.56
N LYS A 14 6.26 16.48 -10.60
CA LYS A 14 7.10 16.54 -11.80
C LYS A 14 6.46 15.80 -12.97
N HIS A 15 5.92 14.61 -12.74
CA HIS A 15 5.36 13.76 -13.78
C HIS A 15 3.83 13.88 -13.92
N LYS A 16 3.21 14.76 -13.12
CA LYS A 16 1.74 15.00 -13.13
C LYS A 16 0.95 13.72 -12.88
N LEU A 17 1.35 12.97 -11.85
CA LEU A 17 0.76 11.71 -11.48
C LEU A 17 -0.13 11.85 -10.25
N ILE A 18 -1.20 11.07 -10.22
CA ILE A 18 -2.09 10.94 -9.06
C ILE A 18 -1.81 9.60 -8.38
N VAL A 19 -1.63 9.63 -7.07
CA VAL A 19 -1.39 8.45 -6.24
C VAL A 19 -2.58 8.17 -5.33
N ALA A 20 -2.79 6.89 -5.03
CA ALA A 20 -3.77 6.43 -4.03
C ALA A 20 -3.19 5.26 -3.24
N SER A 21 -3.74 5.00 -2.06
CA SER A 21 -3.33 3.86 -1.25
C SER A 21 -4.51 3.04 -0.76
N ALA A 22 -4.29 1.73 -0.64
CA ALA A 22 -5.23 0.80 -0.01
C ALA A 22 -4.49 0.15 1.15
N GLU A 23 -4.96 0.38 2.37
CA GLU A 23 -4.25 -0.01 3.57
C GLU A 23 -5.04 -1.00 4.42
N SER A 24 -4.34 -1.99 4.95
CA SER A 24 -4.88 -2.88 5.96
C SER A 24 -4.04 -2.71 7.25
N CYS A 25 -2.96 -3.44 7.38
CA CYS A 25 -2.16 -3.41 8.62
C CYS A 25 -1.56 -2.05 8.96
N THR A 26 -1.37 -1.16 8.01
CA THR A 26 -0.84 0.19 8.25
C THR A 26 -1.89 1.18 8.75
N GLY A 27 -3.16 0.85 8.66
CA GLY A 27 -4.25 1.57 9.30
C GLY A 27 -4.43 3.04 8.93
N GLY A 28 -4.00 3.44 7.74
CA GLY A 28 -4.05 4.83 7.29
C GLY A 28 -2.73 5.59 7.39
N ASN A 29 -1.68 4.95 7.89
CA ASN A 29 -0.39 5.63 8.08
C ASN A 29 0.27 6.04 6.76
N ILE A 30 0.06 5.31 5.66
CA ILE A 30 0.57 5.73 4.35
C ILE A 30 -0.10 7.04 3.93
N ALA A 31 -1.41 7.12 4.03
CA ALA A 31 -2.16 8.34 3.75
C ALA A 31 -1.68 9.49 4.62
N HIS A 32 -1.45 9.22 5.91
CA HIS A 32 -0.92 10.22 6.85
C HIS A 32 0.45 10.75 6.39
N LEU A 33 1.38 9.87 6.05
CA LEU A 33 2.71 10.27 5.58
C LEU A 33 2.65 11.12 4.31
N ILE A 34 1.79 10.76 3.37
CA ILE A 34 1.61 11.52 2.14
C ILE A 34 1.05 12.92 2.43
N THR A 35 0.04 12.99 3.29
CA THR A 35 -0.66 14.25 3.60
C THR A 35 0.10 15.15 4.56
N GLU A 36 1.15 14.68 5.22
CA GLU A 36 2.04 15.54 5.99
C GLU A 36 2.78 16.56 5.10
N VAL A 37 2.88 16.27 3.81
CA VAL A 37 3.52 17.17 2.85
C VAL A 37 2.51 18.23 2.42
N ALA A 38 2.82 19.50 2.68
CA ALA A 38 1.97 20.62 2.25
C ALA A 38 1.81 20.59 0.73
N GLY A 39 0.59 20.78 0.25
CA GLY A 39 0.28 20.75 -1.18
C GLY A 39 -0.01 19.37 -1.73
N SER A 40 -0.04 18.34 -0.90
CA SER A 40 -0.26 16.94 -1.34
C SER A 40 -1.61 16.71 -2.03
N SER A 41 -2.60 17.60 -1.83
CA SER A 41 -3.88 17.50 -2.52
C SER A 41 -3.77 17.61 -4.04
N ALA A 42 -2.64 18.12 -4.55
CA ALA A 42 -2.41 18.21 -5.99
C ALA A 42 -2.17 16.82 -6.62
N TYR A 43 -1.74 15.83 -5.83
CA TYR A 43 -1.38 14.49 -6.35
C TYR A 43 -1.98 13.32 -5.57
N PHE A 44 -2.62 13.56 -4.44
CA PHE A 44 -3.22 12.50 -3.62
C PHE A 44 -4.73 12.67 -3.56
N LYS A 45 -5.47 11.68 -4.07
CA LYS A 45 -6.93 11.72 -4.06
C LYS A 45 -7.54 11.05 -2.84
N GLY A 46 -6.89 10.07 -2.28
CA GLY A 46 -7.44 9.40 -1.13
C GLY A 46 -6.87 8.00 -0.90
N SER A 47 -7.34 7.41 0.17
CA SER A 47 -6.95 6.08 0.61
C SER A 47 -8.18 5.32 1.08
N VAL A 48 -8.14 4.01 0.96
CA VAL A 48 -9.14 3.13 1.58
C VAL A 48 -8.44 2.33 2.66
N VAL A 49 -8.88 2.49 3.90
CA VAL A 49 -8.44 1.64 5.02
C VAL A 49 -9.39 0.46 5.08
N SER A 50 -8.99 -0.65 4.46
CA SER A 50 -9.77 -1.87 4.33
C SER A 50 -9.32 -2.88 5.39
N TYR A 51 -9.72 -2.63 6.63
CA TYR A 51 -9.16 -3.36 7.78
C TYR A 51 -9.72 -4.76 7.98
N CYS A 52 -10.74 -5.15 7.21
CA CYS A 52 -11.33 -6.49 7.23
C CYS A 52 -11.60 -6.99 5.80
N ASP A 53 -11.79 -8.30 5.67
CA ASP A 53 -12.01 -8.94 4.38
C ASP A 53 -13.25 -8.44 3.66
N GLU A 54 -14.33 -8.19 4.40
CA GLU A 54 -15.56 -7.66 3.82
C GLU A 54 -15.33 -6.35 3.07
N ILE A 55 -14.56 -5.43 3.63
CA ILE A 55 -14.29 -4.14 3.00
C ILE A 55 -13.28 -4.29 1.86
N LYS A 56 -12.30 -5.17 1.98
CA LYS A 56 -11.41 -5.50 0.86
C LYS A 56 -12.23 -5.94 -0.36
N HIS A 57 -13.22 -6.78 -0.13
CA HIS A 57 -14.11 -7.28 -1.19
C HIS A 57 -15.07 -6.21 -1.70
N LYS A 58 -15.84 -5.60 -0.81
CA LYS A 58 -16.92 -4.66 -1.18
C LYS A 58 -16.41 -3.37 -1.79
N VAL A 59 -15.34 -2.78 -1.25
CA VAL A 59 -14.87 -1.47 -1.64
C VAL A 59 -13.76 -1.55 -2.68
N LEU A 60 -12.80 -2.44 -2.49
CA LEU A 60 -11.64 -2.56 -3.38
C LEU A 60 -11.82 -3.59 -4.49
N GLY A 61 -12.85 -4.42 -4.41
CA GLY A 61 -13.10 -5.44 -5.41
C GLY A 61 -12.16 -6.64 -5.34
N VAL A 62 -11.54 -6.87 -4.18
CA VAL A 62 -10.79 -8.11 -3.96
C VAL A 62 -11.76 -9.27 -4.08
N LYS A 63 -11.43 -10.26 -4.89
CA LYS A 63 -12.31 -11.40 -5.15
C LYS A 63 -12.47 -12.25 -3.89
N GLN A 64 -13.70 -12.71 -3.66
CA GLN A 64 -13.97 -13.59 -2.53
C GLN A 64 -13.13 -14.88 -2.63
N GLU A 65 -12.97 -15.42 -3.83
CA GLU A 65 -12.15 -16.61 -4.08
C GLU A 65 -10.68 -16.37 -3.68
N THR A 66 -10.15 -15.17 -3.93
CA THR A 66 -8.79 -14.80 -3.53
C THR A 66 -8.63 -14.82 -2.02
N LEU A 67 -9.59 -14.24 -1.30
CA LEU A 67 -9.59 -14.23 0.15
C LEU A 67 -9.75 -15.63 0.73
N ASP A 68 -10.60 -16.46 0.12
CA ASP A 68 -10.83 -17.84 0.57
C ASP A 68 -9.63 -18.74 0.33
N GLU A 69 -8.98 -18.62 -0.82
CA GLU A 69 -7.86 -19.48 -1.21
C GLU A 69 -6.51 -19.02 -0.69
N HIS A 70 -6.26 -17.70 -0.70
CA HIS A 70 -4.94 -17.13 -0.41
C HIS A 70 -4.89 -16.33 0.88
N THR A 71 -6.02 -16.07 1.50
CA THR A 71 -6.20 -15.21 2.69
C THR A 71 -5.89 -13.73 2.42
N ALA A 72 -6.10 -12.91 3.44
CA ALA A 72 -5.82 -11.46 3.35
C ALA A 72 -4.33 -11.17 3.18
N VAL A 73 -3.47 -11.98 3.81
CA VAL A 73 -2.01 -11.75 3.79
C VAL A 73 -1.39 -12.59 2.69
N SER A 74 -1.44 -12.08 1.47
CA SER A 74 -0.96 -12.78 0.28
C SER A 74 -0.60 -11.78 -0.83
N SER A 75 0.22 -12.22 -1.79
CA SER A 75 0.53 -11.42 -2.98
C SER A 75 -0.71 -11.10 -3.79
N GLN A 76 -1.60 -12.08 -3.95
CA GLN A 76 -2.83 -11.95 -4.72
C GLN A 76 -3.74 -10.86 -4.13
N THR A 77 -3.95 -10.89 -2.81
CA THR A 77 -4.76 -9.88 -2.13
C THR A 77 -4.13 -8.48 -2.24
N ALA A 78 -2.82 -8.38 -2.03
CA ALA A 78 -2.11 -7.10 -2.15
C ALA A 78 -2.25 -6.51 -3.56
N GLU A 79 -2.07 -7.32 -4.59
CA GLU A 79 -2.23 -6.89 -5.98
C GLU A 79 -3.65 -6.43 -6.29
N GLU A 80 -4.65 -7.19 -5.87
CA GLU A 80 -6.05 -6.82 -6.10
C GLU A 80 -6.47 -5.58 -5.31
N MET A 81 -5.92 -5.37 -4.12
CA MET A 81 -6.13 -4.14 -3.35
C MET A 81 -5.56 -2.93 -4.08
N ALA A 82 -4.35 -3.03 -4.59
CA ALA A 82 -3.70 -1.94 -5.33
C ALA A 82 -4.46 -1.61 -6.62
N ASP A 83 -4.85 -2.62 -7.39
CA ASP A 83 -5.67 -2.45 -8.59
C ASP A 83 -7.01 -1.81 -8.27
N GLY A 84 -7.64 -2.28 -7.20
CA GLY A 84 -8.96 -1.80 -6.78
C GLY A 84 -8.97 -0.33 -6.41
N VAL A 85 -8.00 0.12 -5.60
CA VAL A 85 -7.94 1.51 -5.18
C VAL A 85 -7.50 2.43 -6.33
N LYS A 86 -6.62 1.95 -7.20
CA LYS A 86 -6.22 2.70 -8.39
C LYS A 86 -7.43 3.00 -9.27
N ARG A 87 -8.26 2.01 -9.51
CA ARG A 87 -9.49 2.15 -10.30
C ARG A 87 -10.51 3.05 -9.59
N LEU A 88 -10.73 2.83 -8.29
CA LEU A 88 -11.70 3.57 -7.50
C LEU A 88 -11.41 5.07 -7.47
N MET A 89 -10.15 5.42 -7.32
CA MET A 89 -9.70 6.82 -7.21
C MET A 89 -9.37 7.46 -8.57
N GLY A 90 -9.34 6.67 -9.64
CA GLY A 90 -8.85 7.17 -10.93
C GLY A 90 -7.39 7.62 -10.84
N ALA A 91 -6.58 6.87 -10.07
CA ALA A 91 -5.18 7.20 -9.87
C ALA A 91 -4.30 6.61 -10.98
N ASP A 92 -3.12 7.20 -11.16
CA ASP A 92 -2.12 6.71 -12.13
C ASP A 92 -1.27 5.60 -11.52
N ILE A 93 -1.04 5.66 -10.21
CA ILE A 93 -0.28 4.69 -9.46
C ILE A 93 -0.91 4.50 -8.08
N ALA A 94 -0.91 3.28 -7.60
CA ALA A 94 -1.45 2.96 -6.29
C ALA A 94 -0.56 1.95 -5.57
N VAL A 95 -0.61 2.01 -4.25
CA VAL A 95 0.12 1.09 -3.37
C VAL A 95 -0.86 0.48 -2.37
N SER A 96 -0.61 -0.77 -2.01
CA SER A 96 -1.40 -1.46 -0.99
C SER A 96 -0.51 -2.10 0.05
N THR A 97 -1.06 -2.30 1.25
CA THR A 97 -0.42 -3.06 2.31
C THR A 97 -1.41 -4.05 2.91
N THR A 98 -0.96 -5.26 3.15
CA THR A 98 -1.70 -6.27 3.91
C THR A 98 -0.70 -7.15 4.65
N GLY A 99 -0.90 -7.34 5.95
CA GLY A 99 0.08 -8.07 6.75
C GLY A 99 -0.28 -8.19 8.21
N ILE A 100 0.71 -8.62 8.99
CA ILE A 100 0.58 -8.94 10.41
C ILE A 100 1.48 -7.99 11.21
N ALA A 101 0.86 -6.96 11.78
CA ALA A 101 1.57 -5.98 12.60
C ALA A 101 1.91 -6.51 14.01
N GLY A 102 1.17 -7.53 14.47
CA GLY A 102 1.41 -8.13 15.79
C GLY A 102 0.81 -7.33 16.94
N PRO A 103 0.97 -7.83 18.17
CA PRO A 103 1.66 -9.09 18.53
C PRO A 103 0.89 -10.36 18.19
N GLY A 104 -0.41 -10.25 17.90
CA GLY A 104 -1.24 -11.39 17.51
C GLY A 104 -1.30 -11.61 15.99
N GLY A 105 -2.02 -12.67 15.59
CA GLY A 105 -2.31 -12.96 14.18
C GLY A 105 -1.27 -13.81 13.46
N ALA A 106 -0.14 -14.08 14.09
CA ALA A 106 0.93 -14.88 13.48
C ALA A 106 0.57 -16.36 13.34
N THR A 107 1.10 -16.97 12.30
CA THR A 107 1.12 -18.40 12.09
C THR A 107 2.58 -18.86 11.89
N GLU A 108 2.84 -20.17 11.85
CA GLU A 108 4.17 -20.68 11.54
C GLU A 108 4.69 -20.18 10.20
N GLU A 109 3.81 -20.14 9.20
CA GLU A 109 4.15 -19.74 7.84
C GLU A 109 4.22 -18.23 7.67
N GLN A 110 3.48 -17.49 8.51
CA GLN A 110 3.41 -16.04 8.47
C GLN A 110 3.63 -15.44 9.86
N PRO A 111 4.89 -15.26 10.24
CA PRO A 111 5.21 -14.66 11.56
C PRO A 111 4.83 -13.18 11.61
N VAL A 112 4.80 -12.63 12.81
CA VAL A 112 4.62 -11.18 13.02
C VAL A 112 5.66 -10.41 12.22
N GLY A 113 5.22 -9.37 11.53
CA GLY A 113 6.07 -8.57 10.64
C GLY A 113 5.98 -8.96 9.18
N THR A 114 5.28 -10.05 8.85
CA THR A 114 5.01 -10.42 7.46
C THR A 114 4.05 -9.40 6.85
N VAL A 115 4.51 -8.68 5.82
CA VAL A 115 3.71 -7.68 5.11
C VAL A 115 3.92 -7.83 3.61
N TRP A 116 2.83 -7.93 2.87
CA TRP A 116 2.83 -7.82 1.42
C TRP A 116 2.52 -6.39 1.03
N ILE A 117 3.30 -5.84 0.12
CA ILE A 117 3.08 -4.50 -0.43
C ILE A 117 2.86 -4.66 -1.92
N GLY A 118 1.71 -4.19 -2.41
CA GLY A 118 1.35 -4.22 -3.82
C GLY A 118 1.52 -2.85 -4.46
N VAL A 119 1.92 -2.84 -5.73
CA VAL A 119 2.02 -1.62 -6.54
C VAL A 119 1.30 -1.86 -7.86
N SER A 120 0.44 -0.92 -8.25
CA SER A 120 -0.27 -0.95 -9.53
C SER A 120 0.00 0.34 -10.27
N SER A 121 0.48 0.22 -11.51
CA SER A 121 0.83 1.38 -12.36
C SER A 121 0.51 1.08 -13.82
N GLY A 122 0.88 1.97 -14.72
CA GLY A 122 0.78 1.75 -16.15
C GLY A 122 1.61 0.58 -16.66
N ASN A 123 2.62 0.15 -15.90
CA ASN A 123 3.46 -1.00 -16.23
C ASN A 123 2.92 -2.34 -15.73
N GLY A 124 1.78 -2.33 -15.06
CA GLY A 124 1.17 -3.53 -14.50
C GLY A 124 1.14 -3.52 -12.98
N THR A 125 0.84 -4.67 -12.41
CA THR A 125 0.65 -4.84 -10.98
C THR A 125 1.53 -5.95 -10.46
N TRP A 126 2.15 -5.71 -9.31
CA TRP A 126 3.03 -6.68 -8.65
C TRP A 126 2.97 -6.50 -7.14
N ALA A 127 3.44 -7.48 -6.42
CA ALA A 127 3.54 -7.41 -4.97
C ALA A 127 4.85 -8.02 -4.48
N GLN A 128 5.34 -7.53 -3.35
CA GLN A 128 6.56 -8.00 -2.73
C GLN A 128 6.32 -8.26 -1.24
N LYS A 129 6.89 -9.36 -0.77
CA LYS A 129 6.80 -9.76 0.64
C LYS A 129 7.97 -9.21 1.42
N PHE A 130 7.67 -8.71 2.62
CA PHE A 130 8.67 -8.22 3.58
C PHE A 130 8.46 -8.93 4.92
N LEU A 131 9.54 -9.01 5.68
CA LEU A 131 9.51 -9.46 7.07
C LEU A 131 10.17 -8.37 7.91
N PHE A 132 9.34 -7.53 8.52
CA PHE A 132 9.80 -6.43 9.36
C PHE A 132 9.96 -6.89 10.80
N ASN A 133 10.96 -6.33 11.50
CA ASN A 133 11.23 -6.62 12.90
C ASN A 133 10.77 -5.47 13.79
N GLY A 134 10.41 -5.78 15.01
CA GLY A 134 10.04 -4.82 16.02
C GLY A 134 8.64 -5.03 16.58
N ASN A 135 8.16 -4.04 17.31
CA ASN A 135 6.81 -4.04 17.86
C ASN A 135 5.80 -3.59 16.79
N ARG A 136 4.52 -3.56 17.14
CA ARG A 136 3.45 -3.18 16.23
C ARG A 136 3.67 -1.82 15.59
N GLU A 137 4.01 -0.79 16.37
CA GLU A 137 4.25 0.55 15.85
C GLU A 137 5.43 0.60 14.88
N GLU A 138 6.49 -0.11 15.21
CA GLU A 138 7.69 -0.17 14.37
C GLU A 138 7.41 -0.88 13.04
N ILE A 139 6.63 -1.96 13.07
CA ILE A 139 6.25 -2.69 11.86
C ILE A 139 5.37 -1.82 10.97
N ILE A 140 4.37 -1.13 11.54
CA ILE A 140 3.51 -0.20 10.79
C ILE A 140 4.34 0.91 10.15
N SER A 141 5.27 1.49 10.89
CA SER A 141 6.13 2.57 10.40
C SER A 141 7.02 2.09 9.25
N GLN A 142 7.69 0.96 9.42
CA GLN A 142 8.56 0.40 8.39
C GLN A 142 7.79 0.03 7.12
N ALA A 143 6.64 -0.60 7.27
CA ALA A 143 5.79 -0.98 6.13
C ALA A 143 5.32 0.25 5.37
N SER A 144 4.93 1.31 6.08
CA SER A 144 4.45 2.55 5.48
C SER A 144 5.56 3.25 4.67
N VAL A 145 6.75 3.37 5.25
CA VAL A 145 7.91 3.99 4.57
C VAL A 145 8.31 3.14 3.36
N MET A 146 8.36 1.82 3.51
CA MET A 146 8.70 0.92 2.40
C MET A 146 7.69 1.05 1.25
N ALA A 147 6.41 1.19 1.57
CA ALA A 147 5.38 1.40 0.55
C ALA A 147 5.67 2.65 -0.28
N LEU A 148 6.06 3.76 0.36
CA LEU A 148 6.44 4.98 -0.36
C LEU A 148 7.69 4.76 -1.24
N ARG A 149 8.68 4.02 -0.73
CA ARG A 149 9.90 3.70 -1.50
C ARG A 149 9.60 2.88 -2.74
N LEU A 150 8.69 1.91 -2.64
CA LEU A 150 8.32 1.10 -3.80
C LEU A 150 7.61 1.92 -4.86
N VAL A 151 6.76 2.88 -4.47
CA VAL A 151 6.13 3.80 -5.42
C VAL A 151 7.18 4.71 -6.07
N ILE A 152 8.12 5.25 -5.30
CA ILE A 152 9.23 6.05 -5.83
C ILE A 152 10.01 5.25 -6.88
N ASN A 153 10.36 4.01 -6.55
CA ASN A 153 11.12 3.15 -7.46
C ASN A 153 10.34 2.87 -8.75
N GLU A 154 9.04 2.61 -8.64
CA GLU A 154 8.18 2.37 -9.80
C GLU A 154 8.12 3.60 -10.71
N ILE A 155 7.96 4.79 -10.15
CA ILE A 155 7.97 6.04 -10.92
C ILE A 155 9.30 6.23 -11.64
N ASN A 156 10.41 5.98 -10.94
CA ASN A 156 11.76 6.11 -11.53
C ASN A 156 11.98 5.10 -12.66
N GLU A 157 11.46 3.89 -12.55
CA GLU A 157 11.55 2.88 -13.62
C GLU A 157 10.75 3.31 -14.85
N ILE A 158 9.57 3.91 -14.66
CA ILE A 158 8.70 4.31 -15.76
C ILE A 158 9.22 5.58 -16.43
N TYR A 159 9.64 6.57 -15.66
CA TYR A 159 9.94 7.94 -16.14
C TYR A 159 11.41 8.34 -16.02
N GLY A 160 12.16 7.59 -15.27
CA GLY A 160 13.59 7.85 -15.05
C GLY A 160 14.45 7.29 -16.11
#